data_5e01491512ac8a7e090d3cd6dac60d00
#
_entry.id   5e01491512ac8a7e090d3cd6dac60d00
#
_cell.length_a   1.000
_cell.length_b   1.000
_cell.length_c   1.000
_cell.angle_alpha   90.00
_cell.angle_beta   90.00
_cell.angle_gamma   90.00
#
_symmetry.space_group_name_H-M   'P 1'
#
loop_
_entity.id
_entity.type
_entity.pdbx_description
1 polymer ?
#
loop_
_entity_poly.entity_id
_entity_poly.type
_entity_poly.pdbx_seq_one_letter_code
_entity_poly.pdbx_strand_id
1 'polypeptide(L)'
;MDFLIADHVPPPAEQELPQPLPVQAPGGRNALERLLYVEVLTLQGPVVIAVPDLIGALEMKIEAYSADSRDRERHLQDAVALAGLLDDASPDPPLHGSAATRLRRFLGWMGNDRRLSDAGISRDEATDAALAVEDLLGYEAGLDAGDGLGVASTRAASHRLFPGS
;
A
#
# COMPACT_ATOMS: atom_id res chain seq x y z
N MET A 1 25.29 1.27 3.20
CA MET A 1 23.96 1.02 3.82
C MET A 1 23.24 2.34 3.76
N ASP A 2 22.12 2.40 3.04
CA ASP A 2 21.34 3.63 2.91
C ASP A 2 20.31 3.70 4.04
N PHE A 3 20.18 4.87 4.64
CA PHE A 3 19.19 5.12 5.67
C PHE A 3 18.00 5.83 5.03
N LEU A 4 16.79 5.31 5.24
CA LEU A 4 15.56 5.95 4.83
C LEU A 4 14.93 6.67 6.03
N ILE A 5 14.40 7.85 5.80
CA ILE A 5 13.55 8.57 6.77
C ILE A 5 12.19 8.88 6.15
N ALA A 6 11.17 8.99 6.98
CA ALA A 6 9.85 9.40 6.51
C ALA A 6 9.89 10.83 5.95
N ASP A 7 9.06 11.11 4.96
CA ASP A 7 8.81 12.45 4.46
C ASP A 7 8.19 13.34 5.55
N HIS A 8 8.41 14.66 5.44
CA HIS A 8 7.92 15.66 6.41
C HIS A 8 8.42 15.51 7.87
N VAL A 9 9.38 14.65 8.12
CA VAL A 9 10.10 14.65 9.39
C VAL A 9 11.19 15.73 9.30
N PRO A 10 11.23 16.70 10.23
CA PRO A 10 12.31 17.67 10.23
C PRO A 10 13.65 16.91 10.36
N PRO A 11 14.64 17.23 9.52
CA PRO A 11 15.94 16.58 9.61
C PRO A 11 16.51 16.84 11.01
N PRO A 12 17.03 15.81 11.70
CA PRO A 12 17.83 16.02 12.88
C PRO A 12 19.00 16.92 12.52
N ALA A 13 19.57 17.63 13.50
CA ALA A 13 20.72 18.50 13.26
C ALA A 13 21.78 17.73 12.47
N GLU A 14 22.36 18.35 11.44
CA GLU A 14 23.30 17.67 10.50
C GLU A 14 24.44 16.94 11.19
N GLN A 15 24.77 17.33 12.42
CA GLN A 15 25.81 16.73 13.25
C GLN A 15 25.44 15.38 13.87
N GLU A 16 24.15 15.02 13.86
CA GLU A 16 23.61 13.80 14.49
C GLU A 16 23.32 12.68 13.48
N LEU A 17 23.46 12.97 12.18
CA LEU A 17 23.16 12.00 11.14
C LEU A 17 24.37 11.17 10.75
N PRO A 18 24.24 9.83 10.65
CA PRO A 18 25.29 9.01 10.07
C PRO A 18 25.48 9.36 8.59
N GLN A 19 26.70 9.29 8.11
CA GLN A 19 27.00 9.39 6.68
C GLN A 19 26.88 8.03 5.99
N PRO A 20 26.27 7.89 4.82
CA PRO A 20 25.65 8.95 4.01
C PRO A 20 24.34 9.49 4.61
N LEU A 21 23.96 10.72 4.21
CA LEU A 21 22.72 11.35 4.67
C LEU A 21 21.50 10.47 4.31
N PRO A 22 20.50 10.39 5.20
CA PRO A 22 19.31 9.60 4.92
C PRO A 22 18.51 10.16 3.73
N VAL A 23 17.93 9.25 2.97
CA VAL A 23 17.03 9.58 1.84
C VAL A 23 15.61 9.63 2.35
N GLN A 24 14.88 10.70 2.04
CA GLN A 24 13.45 10.78 2.36
C GLN A 24 12.65 9.79 1.52
N ALA A 25 11.83 8.97 2.18
CA ALA A 25 10.93 8.03 1.53
C ALA A 25 9.56 8.68 1.33
N PRO A 26 9.12 8.93 0.08
CA PRO A 26 7.78 9.46 -0.18
C PRO A 26 6.70 8.56 0.42
N GLY A 27 5.72 9.15 1.11
CA GLY A 27 4.66 8.41 1.79
C GLY A 27 5.08 7.74 3.11
N GLY A 28 6.34 7.88 3.52
CA GLY A 28 6.88 7.22 4.71
C GLY A 28 6.16 7.62 6.00
N ARG A 29 5.69 8.86 6.13
CA ARG A 29 4.93 9.29 7.31
C ARG A 29 3.65 8.49 7.51
N ASN A 30 2.86 8.31 6.47
CA ASN A 30 1.60 7.55 6.55
C ASN A 30 1.87 6.07 6.85
N ALA A 31 2.95 5.51 6.27
CA ALA A 31 3.35 4.16 6.57
C ALA A 31 3.74 3.96 8.04
N LEU A 32 4.32 4.99 8.69
CA LEU A 32 4.63 4.95 10.12
C LEU A 32 3.38 5.00 11.02
N GLU A 33 2.26 5.49 10.53
CA GLU A 33 0.97 5.49 11.25
C GLU A 33 0.28 4.11 11.19
N ARG A 34 0.76 3.21 10.31
CA ARG A 34 0.19 1.89 10.02
C ARG A 34 1.24 0.79 10.12
N LEU A 35 1.82 0.65 11.33
CA LEU A 35 2.88 -0.33 11.56
C LEU A 35 2.35 -1.63 12.17
N LEU A 36 2.86 -2.74 11.65
CA LEU A 36 2.81 -4.06 12.26
C LEU A 36 4.17 -4.38 12.88
N TYR A 37 4.17 -5.03 14.02
CA TYR A 37 5.39 -5.54 14.66
C TYR A 37 5.48 -7.04 14.39
N VAL A 38 6.49 -7.43 13.62
CA VAL A 38 6.69 -8.81 13.18
C VAL A 38 7.95 -9.38 13.82
N GLU A 39 7.83 -10.55 14.45
CA GLU A 39 9.00 -11.28 14.90
C GLU A 39 9.62 -12.06 13.74
N VAL A 40 10.90 -11.81 13.48
CA VAL A 40 11.68 -12.47 12.45
C VAL A 40 12.76 -13.31 13.09
N LEU A 41 12.81 -14.59 12.75
CA LEU A 41 13.87 -15.49 13.19
C LEU A 41 15.13 -15.26 12.38
N THR A 42 16.21 -14.87 13.06
CA THR A 42 17.53 -14.70 12.45
C THR A 42 18.50 -15.77 12.96
N LEU A 43 19.66 -15.88 12.35
CA LEU A 43 20.73 -16.77 12.85
C LEU A 43 21.22 -16.41 14.27
N GLN A 44 20.96 -15.19 14.72
CA GLN A 44 21.35 -14.68 16.03
C GLN A 44 20.18 -14.75 17.06
N GLY A 45 19.02 -15.19 16.64
CA GLY A 45 17.80 -15.26 17.45
C GLY A 45 16.65 -14.43 16.89
N PRO A 46 15.49 -14.40 17.59
CA PRO A 46 14.34 -13.63 17.17
C PRO A 46 14.60 -12.11 17.30
N VAL A 47 14.16 -11.37 16.30
CA VAL A 47 14.22 -9.89 16.27
C VAL A 47 12.84 -9.37 15.89
N VAL A 48 12.34 -8.39 16.64
CA VAL A 48 11.08 -7.71 16.29
C VAL A 48 11.40 -6.53 15.38
N ILE A 49 10.77 -6.51 14.22
CA ILE A 49 10.85 -5.39 13.27
C ILE A 49 9.48 -4.74 13.08
N ALA A 50 9.48 -3.43 12.86
CA ALA A 50 8.30 -2.69 12.46
C ALA A 50 8.22 -2.63 10.94
N VAL A 51 7.08 -3.05 10.38
CA VAL A 51 6.82 -3.00 8.94
C VAL A 51 5.48 -2.29 8.70
N PRO A 52 5.30 -1.57 7.59
CA PRO A 52 3.99 -1.04 7.24
C PRO A 52 2.98 -2.19 7.09
N ASP A 53 1.71 -1.94 7.45
CA ASP A 53 0.64 -2.84 7.04
C ASP A 53 0.47 -2.80 5.50
N LEU A 54 -0.40 -3.65 4.98
CA LEU A 54 -0.60 -3.79 3.53
C LEU A 54 -1.05 -2.48 2.87
N ILE A 55 -1.93 -1.72 3.52
CA ILE A 55 -2.40 -0.43 3.02
C ILE A 55 -1.27 0.61 3.06
N GLY A 56 -0.54 0.70 4.16
CA GLY A 56 0.61 1.59 4.29
C GLY A 56 1.70 1.28 3.25
N ALA A 57 1.97 0.00 2.99
CA ALA A 57 2.90 -0.43 1.94
C ALA A 57 2.40 -0.03 0.55
N LEU A 58 1.11 -0.21 0.25
CA LEU A 58 0.49 0.21 -1.00
C LEU A 58 0.60 1.72 -1.20
N GLU A 59 0.27 2.52 -0.18
CA GLU A 59 0.38 3.98 -0.24
C GLU A 59 1.83 4.43 -0.54
N MET A 60 2.82 3.81 0.09
CA MET A 60 4.24 4.09 -0.19
C MET A 60 4.59 3.82 -1.66
N LYS A 61 4.11 2.72 -2.25
CA LYS A 61 4.38 2.39 -3.65
C LYS A 61 3.69 3.35 -4.62
N ILE A 62 2.48 3.80 -4.30
CA ILE A 62 1.77 4.83 -5.04
C ILE A 62 2.53 6.15 -5.04
N GLU A 63 3.06 6.58 -3.90
CA GLU A 63 3.86 7.81 -3.81
C GLU A 63 5.21 7.65 -4.51
N ALA A 64 5.89 6.52 -4.34
CA ALA A 64 7.15 6.23 -5.00
C ALA A 64 6.99 6.24 -6.54
N TYR A 65 5.92 5.65 -7.08
CA TYR A 65 5.61 5.73 -8.51
C TYR A 65 5.46 7.17 -9.01
N SER A 66 4.94 8.07 -8.18
CA SER A 66 4.78 9.48 -8.53
C SER A 66 6.09 10.27 -8.45
N ALA A 67 6.97 9.92 -7.52
CA ALA A 67 8.17 10.68 -7.18
C ALA A 67 9.45 10.15 -7.83
N ASP A 68 9.59 8.84 -8.00
CA ASP A 68 10.79 8.23 -8.56
C ASP A 68 10.70 8.18 -10.10
N SER A 69 11.75 8.64 -10.76
CA SER A 69 11.88 8.61 -12.22
C SER A 69 12.76 7.47 -12.72
N ARG A 70 13.49 6.77 -11.85
CA ARG A 70 14.48 5.75 -12.23
C ARG A 70 13.91 4.35 -12.31
N ASP A 71 13.04 3.98 -11.36
CA ASP A 71 12.48 2.62 -11.25
C ASP A 71 10.96 2.66 -11.11
N ARG A 72 10.37 3.61 -11.81
CA ARG A 72 8.96 3.98 -11.70
C ARG A 72 8.02 2.82 -11.97
N GLU A 73 8.27 2.09 -13.04
CA GLU A 73 7.43 0.97 -13.48
C GLU A 73 7.39 -0.15 -12.44
N ARG A 74 8.51 -0.41 -11.78
CA ARG A 74 8.59 -1.38 -10.69
C ARG A 74 7.71 -0.98 -9.50
N HIS A 75 7.67 0.31 -9.16
CA HIS A 75 6.77 0.76 -8.09
C HIS A 75 5.30 0.53 -8.44
N LEU A 76 4.92 0.67 -9.71
CA LEU A 76 3.56 0.36 -10.16
C LEU A 76 3.27 -1.15 -10.11
N GLN A 77 4.21 -1.99 -10.53
CA GLN A 77 4.10 -3.45 -10.40
C GLN A 77 3.92 -3.87 -8.94
N ASP A 78 4.76 -3.33 -8.05
CA ASP A 78 4.66 -3.60 -6.60
C ASP A 78 3.31 -3.14 -6.04
N ALA A 79 2.79 -1.98 -6.46
CA ALA A 79 1.49 -1.48 -6.03
C ALA A 79 0.34 -2.38 -6.49
N VAL A 80 0.37 -2.86 -7.74
CA VAL A 80 -0.63 -3.81 -8.26
C VAL A 80 -0.56 -5.14 -7.50
N ALA A 81 0.63 -5.66 -7.24
CA ALA A 81 0.80 -6.89 -6.47
C ALA A 81 0.27 -6.75 -5.03
N LEU A 82 0.54 -5.62 -4.35
CA LEU A 82 0.02 -5.34 -3.01
C LEU A 82 -1.49 -5.16 -3.01
N ALA A 83 -2.06 -4.47 -4.01
CA ALA A 83 -3.51 -4.32 -4.14
C ALA A 83 -4.22 -5.67 -4.33
N GLY A 84 -3.62 -6.60 -5.08
CA GLY A 84 -4.13 -7.96 -5.26
C GLY A 84 -4.12 -8.81 -3.98
N LEU A 85 -3.44 -8.36 -2.92
CA LEU A 85 -3.44 -9.00 -1.61
C LEU A 85 -4.47 -8.40 -0.65
N LEU A 86 -5.15 -7.31 -1.04
CA LEU A 86 -6.24 -6.74 -0.25
C LEU A 86 -7.42 -7.71 -0.31
N ASP A 87 -7.61 -8.44 0.76
CA ASP A 87 -8.82 -9.21 0.99
C ASP A 87 -9.89 -8.31 1.64
N ASP A 88 -11.09 -8.84 1.92
CA ASP A 88 -12.23 -8.17 2.56
C ASP A 88 -11.93 -7.52 3.92
N ALA A 89 -10.67 -7.16 4.18
CA ALA A 89 -10.21 -6.58 5.42
C ALA A 89 -10.64 -5.11 5.50
N SER A 90 -11.52 -4.83 6.44
CA SER A 90 -11.76 -3.46 6.88
C SER A 90 -10.46 -2.80 7.30
N PRO A 91 -10.17 -1.59 6.84
CA PRO A 91 -8.96 -0.88 7.25
C PRO A 91 -9.04 -0.53 8.75
N ASP A 92 -8.03 -0.97 9.50
CA ASP A 92 -7.85 -0.61 10.91
C ASP A 92 -6.39 -0.15 11.12
N PRO A 93 -6.13 1.11 11.43
CA PRO A 93 -7.09 2.21 11.56
C PRO A 93 -7.76 2.61 10.24
N PRO A 94 -8.92 3.33 10.29
CA PRO A 94 -9.62 3.81 9.11
C PRO A 94 -8.71 4.64 8.19
N LEU A 95 -9.01 4.67 6.90
CA LEU A 95 -8.27 5.48 5.94
C LEU A 95 -8.49 6.97 6.26
N HIS A 96 -7.44 7.74 6.24
CA HIS A 96 -7.53 9.20 6.34
C HIS A 96 -7.66 9.83 4.94
N GLY A 97 -8.18 11.06 4.85
CA GLY A 97 -8.50 11.73 3.58
C GLY A 97 -7.38 11.71 2.53
N SER A 98 -6.11 11.76 2.93
CA SER A 98 -4.97 11.66 2.01
C SER A 98 -4.79 10.23 1.46
N ALA A 99 -5.07 9.19 2.23
CA ALA A 99 -5.00 7.80 1.79
C ALA A 99 -6.02 7.52 0.68
N ALA A 100 -7.28 7.89 0.92
CA ALA A 100 -8.33 7.75 -0.10
C ALA A 100 -7.98 8.50 -1.41
N THR A 101 -7.36 9.67 -1.32
CA THR A 101 -6.91 10.42 -2.50
C THR A 101 -5.83 9.67 -3.28
N ARG A 102 -4.87 9.03 -2.58
CA ARG A 102 -3.83 8.22 -3.22
C ARG A 102 -4.41 6.99 -3.90
N LEU A 103 -5.31 6.28 -3.22
CA LEU A 103 -5.96 5.11 -3.78
C LEU A 103 -6.81 5.45 -5.02
N ARG A 104 -7.56 6.57 -5.01
CA ARG A 104 -8.27 7.05 -6.21
C ARG A 104 -7.32 7.39 -7.36
N ARG A 105 -6.15 7.96 -7.06
CA ARG A 105 -5.11 8.21 -8.07
C ARG A 105 -4.60 6.90 -8.68
N PHE A 106 -4.37 5.89 -7.86
CA PHE A 106 -4.00 4.54 -8.31
C PHE A 106 -5.07 3.95 -9.24
N LEU A 107 -6.36 4.03 -8.90
CA LEU A 107 -7.45 3.60 -9.78
C LEU A 107 -7.41 4.29 -11.15
N GLY A 108 -7.10 5.59 -11.20
CA GLY A 108 -6.92 6.32 -12.44
C GLY A 108 -5.76 5.79 -13.31
N TRP A 109 -4.76 5.16 -12.70
CA TRP A 109 -3.66 4.51 -13.45
C TRP A 109 -4.08 3.15 -14.00
N MET A 110 -4.91 2.41 -13.28
CA MET A 110 -5.40 1.10 -13.73
C MET A 110 -6.26 1.18 -15.01
N GLY A 111 -6.88 2.31 -15.27
CA GLY A 111 -7.61 2.59 -16.52
C GLY A 111 -6.71 3.03 -17.70
N ASN A 112 -5.39 3.12 -17.54
CA ASN A 112 -4.47 3.66 -18.55
C ASN A 112 -3.62 2.57 -19.21
N ASP A 113 -4.04 2.09 -20.37
CA ASP A 113 -3.38 1.00 -21.12
C ASP A 113 -1.89 1.22 -21.39
N ARG A 114 -1.50 2.46 -21.67
CA ARG A 114 -0.10 2.77 -21.93
C ARG A 114 0.75 2.56 -20.67
N ARG A 115 0.28 3.03 -19.52
CA ARG A 115 1.00 2.85 -18.24
C ARG A 115 1.14 1.38 -17.86
N LEU A 116 0.07 0.62 -18.05
CA LEU A 116 0.07 -0.82 -17.78
C LEU A 116 1.06 -1.53 -18.69
N SER A 117 1.03 -1.22 -20.00
CA SER A 117 1.97 -1.79 -20.97
C SER A 117 3.43 -1.44 -20.66
N ASP A 118 3.72 -0.16 -20.34
CA ASP A 118 5.07 0.29 -20.00
C ASP A 118 5.59 -0.45 -18.74
N ALA A 119 4.71 -0.73 -17.79
CA ALA A 119 5.02 -1.49 -16.57
C ALA A 119 4.92 -3.02 -16.73
N GLY A 120 4.54 -3.54 -17.90
CA GLY A 120 4.38 -4.98 -18.12
C GLY A 120 3.25 -5.63 -17.30
N ILE A 121 2.22 -4.84 -16.92
CA ILE A 121 1.06 -5.27 -16.14
C ILE A 121 -0.04 -5.68 -17.11
N SER A 122 -0.59 -6.87 -16.93
CA SER A 122 -1.73 -7.35 -17.71
C SER A 122 -3.03 -6.61 -17.35
N ARG A 123 -4.00 -6.65 -18.26
CA ARG A 123 -5.32 -6.06 -18.02
C ARG A 123 -6.06 -6.76 -16.87
N ASP A 124 -5.88 -8.06 -16.73
CA ASP A 124 -6.54 -8.85 -15.69
C ASP A 124 -5.99 -8.47 -14.31
N GLU A 125 -4.64 -8.41 -14.15
CA GLU A 125 -4.01 -7.95 -12.90
C GLU A 125 -4.45 -6.53 -12.51
N ALA A 126 -4.51 -5.63 -13.49
CA ALA A 126 -4.96 -4.26 -13.26
C ALA A 126 -6.45 -4.19 -12.83
N THR A 127 -7.30 -5.05 -13.41
CA THR A 127 -8.72 -5.13 -13.08
C THR A 127 -8.90 -5.67 -11.67
N ASP A 128 -8.22 -6.76 -11.31
CA ASP A 128 -8.30 -7.35 -9.97
C ASP A 128 -7.82 -6.36 -8.90
N ALA A 129 -6.70 -5.67 -9.15
CA ALA A 129 -6.18 -4.65 -8.26
C ALA A 129 -7.13 -3.44 -8.12
N ALA A 130 -7.78 -3.03 -9.22
CA ALA A 130 -8.75 -1.94 -9.18
C ALA A 130 -9.98 -2.32 -8.34
N LEU A 131 -10.53 -3.51 -8.55
CA LEU A 131 -11.69 -4.00 -7.80
C LEU A 131 -11.41 -4.07 -6.29
N ALA A 132 -10.24 -4.59 -5.90
CA ALA A 132 -9.84 -4.66 -4.50
C ALA A 132 -9.74 -3.27 -3.85
N VAL A 133 -9.20 -2.28 -4.56
CA VAL A 133 -9.11 -0.90 -4.07
C VAL A 133 -10.46 -0.19 -4.08
N GLU A 134 -11.34 -0.47 -5.04
CA GLU A 134 -12.71 0.06 -5.06
C GLU A 134 -13.52 -0.48 -3.88
N ASP A 135 -13.41 -1.77 -3.57
CA ASP A 135 -14.08 -2.38 -2.41
C ASP A 135 -13.59 -1.72 -1.10
N LEU A 136 -12.29 -1.48 -0.96
CA LEU A 136 -11.70 -0.78 0.18
C LEU A 136 -12.22 0.66 0.32
N LEU A 137 -12.32 1.40 -0.78
CA LEU A 137 -12.86 2.77 -0.79
C LEU A 137 -14.38 2.80 -0.61
N GLY A 138 -15.11 1.79 -1.07
CA GLY A 138 -16.55 1.64 -0.90
C GLY A 138 -16.92 1.37 0.56
N TYR A 139 -16.10 0.63 1.28
CA TYR A 139 -16.25 0.42 2.71
C TYR A 139 -16.22 1.74 3.49
N GLU A 140 -15.29 2.64 3.18
CA GLU A 140 -15.18 3.97 3.80
C GLU A 140 -16.41 4.86 3.52
N ALA A 141 -16.88 4.87 2.26
CA ALA A 141 -18.06 5.65 1.90
C ALA A 141 -19.33 5.18 2.64
N GLY A 142 -19.40 3.89 3.02
CA GLY A 142 -20.48 3.33 3.81
C GLY A 142 -20.48 3.77 5.27
N LEU A 143 -19.30 4.03 5.85
CA LEU A 143 -19.17 4.53 7.22
C LEU A 143 -19.57 6.01 7.35
N ASP A 144 -19.24 6.82 6.34
CA ASP A 144 -19.64 8.25 6.31
C ASP A 144 -21.14 8.43 6.00
N ALA A 145 -21.78 7.47 5.39
CA ALA A 145 -23.21 7.49 5.08
C ALA A 145 -24.11 6.95 6.23
N GLY A 146 -23.55 6.77 7.41
CA GLY A 146 -24.20 6.19 8.59
C GLY A 146 -25.42 6.97 9.08
N ASP A 147 -26.56 6.63 8.53
CA ASP A 147 -27.82 6.30 9.18
C ASP A 147 -28.82 5.83 8.08
N GLY A 148 -29.07 4.53 8.04
CA GLY A 148 -30.21 4.02 7.32
C GLY A 148 -29.98 2.81 6.43
N LEU A 149 -30.35 1.66 6.99
CA LEU A 149 -30.75 0.44 6.29
C LEU A 149 -29.59 -0.43 5.76
N GLY A 150 -29.23 -1.40 6.58
CA GLY A 150 -28.42 -2.54 6.21
C GLY A 150 -28.99 -3.30 5.00
N VAL A 151 -28.11 -3.49 4.04
CA VAL A 151 -28.24 -4.59 3.08
C VAL A 151 -26.92 -5.35 3.14
N ALA A 152 -26.94 -6.44 3.89
CA ALA A 152 -25.87 -7.42 3.88
C ALA A 152 -25.77 -8.02 2.47
N SER A 153 -24.75 -7.62 1.72
CA SER A 153 -24.37 -8.33 0.50
C SER A 153 -23.55 -9.55 0.91
N THR A 154 -24.20 -10.69 0.97
CA THR A 154 -23.54 -11.99 1.17
C THR A 154 -22.87 -12.38 -0.14
N ARG A 155 -21.61 -12.09 -0.30
CA ARG A 155 -20.79 -12.65 -1.38
C ARG A 155 -20.17 -13.95 -0.89
N ALA A 156 -20.51 -15.03 -1.57
CA ALA A 156 -20.04 -16.38 -1.27
C ALA A 156 -18.51 -16.44 -1.42
N ALA A 157 -17.83 -16.85 -0.36
CA ALA A 157 -16.41 -17.14 -0.34
C ALA A 157 -16.12 -18.32 -1.28
N SER A 158 -15.44 -18.05 -2.40
CA SER A 158 -14.85 -19.08 -3.24
C SER A 158 -13.45 -19.40 -2.69
N HIS A 159 -13.39 -20.35 -1.78
CA HIS A 159 -12.14 -20.99 -1.37
C HIS A 159 -11.45 -21.61 -2.59
N ARG A 160 -10.39 -21.02 -3.08
CA ARG A 160 -9.45 -21.74 -3.94
C ARG A 160 -8.43 -22.42 -3.05
N LEU A 161 -8.66 -23.72 -2.83
CA LEU A 161 -7.68 -24.64 -2.30
C LEU A 161 -6.52 -24.76 -3.31
N PHE A 162 -5.31 -24.45 -2.89
CA PHE A 162 -4.11 -24.85 -3.60
C PHE A 162 -3.97 -26.36 -3.52
N PRO A 163 -3.84 -27.09 -4.65
CA PRO A 163 -3.43 -28.48 -4.59
C PRO A 163 -1.90 -28.52 -4.40
N GLY A 164 -1.49 -29.06 -3.26
CA GLY A 164 -0.10 -29.44 -3.03
C GLY A 164 0.28 -30.65 -3.88
N SER A 165 1.46 -30.63 -4.42
CA SER A 165 2.37 -31.78 -4.63
C SER A 165 3.74 -31.26 -4.97
#